data_b4213fdd28e5e811779f903ceb4e6e4e
#
_entry.id   b4213fdd28e5e811779f903ceb4e6e4e
#
_cell.length_a   1.000
_cell.length_b   1.000
_cell.length_c   1.000
_cell.angle_alpha   90.00
_cell.angle_beta   90.00
_cell.angle_gamma   90.00
#
_symmetry.space_group_name_H-M   'P 1'
#
loop_
_entity.id
_entity.type
_entity.pdbx_description
1 polymer ?
#
loop_
_entity_poly.entity_id
_entity_poly.type
_entity_poly.pdbx_seq_one_letter_code
_entity_poly.pdbx_strand_id
1 'polypeptide(L)'
;GEVGLEQVEVNAAGRRVRTLSQTPPAPGVDIHLHLDIRLQEVAMKAFGERNGAAVAINPKNGGVLAFVSQPGYDPNLFVEGISRKDYAALQKDDKRPLYNRALRGQYPPGSTVKPFMGLAGLERHAIQYDSSVYCPGFFQLPGNTHRYRDWKKTGHGPMDLESSIVQSC
;
A
#
# COMPACT_ATOMS: atom_id res chain seq x y z
N GLY A 1 -27.29 3.58 1.29
CA GLY A 1 -28.45 4.44 1.46
C GLY A 1 -29.06 4.86 0.13
N GLU A 2 -30.21 5.44 0.20
CA GLU A 2 -30.92 5.99 -0.97
C GLU A 2 -30.90 7.52 -0.86
N VAL A 3 -30.63 8.20 -1.97
CA VAL A 3 -30.61 9.67 -2.01
C VAL A 3 -32.02 10.22 -1.84
N GLY A 4 -32.16 11.25 -1.01
CA GLY A 4 -33.41 12.02 -0.93
C GLY A 4 -33.61 12.85 -2.18
N LEU A 5 -34.86 13.10 -2.53
CA LEU A 5 -35.27 13.90 -3.68
C LEU A 5 -36.17 15.04 -3.21
N GLU A 6 -35.89 16.24 -3.68
CA GLU A 6 -36.74 17.39 -3.47
C GLU A 6 -37.13 17.97 -4.82
N GLN A 7 -38.43 18.02 -5.08
CA GLN A 7 -38.98 18.69 -6.27
C GLN A 7 -39.38 20.10 -5.89
N VAL A 8 -38.81 21.08 -6.54
CA VAL A 8 -39.04 22.49 -6.26
C VAL A 8 -39.58 23.21 -7.50
N GLU A 9 -40.50 24.12 -7.29
CA GLU A 9 -40.92 25.06 -8.32
C GLU A 9 -39.95 26.25 -8.30
N VAL A 10 -39.48 26.64 -9.47
CA VAL A 10 -38.62 27.80 -9.65
C VAL A 10 -39.27 28.82 -10.59
N ASN A 11 -39.02 30.10 -10.34
CA ASN A 11 -39.46 31.18 -11.24
C ASN A 11 -38.54 31.29 -12.48
N ALA A 12 -38.89 32.19 -13.40
CA ALA A 12 -38.14 32.42 -14.64
C ALA A 12 -36.65 32.84 -14.39
N ALA A 13 -36.31 33.33 -13.18
CA ALA A 13 -34.96 33.69 -12.79
C ALA A 13 -34.24 32.54 -12.07
N GLY A 14 -34.81 31.30 -12.02
CA GLY A 14 -34.23 30.14 -11.36
C GLY A 14 -34.31 30.17 -9.83
N ARG A 15 -35.05 31.11 -9.24
CA ARG A 15 -35.23 31.22 -7.78
C ARG A 15 -36.34 30.26 -7.33
N ARG A 16 -36.03 29.51 -6.26
CA ARG A 16 -37.00 28.61 -5.60
C ARG A 16 -38.24 29.39 -5.13
N VAL A 17 -39.41 28.91 -5.50
CA VAL A 17 -40.71 29.49 -5.11
C VAL A 17 -41.32 28.63 -4.00
N ARG A 18 -41.48 27.34 -4.23
CA ARG A 18 -42.00 26.40 -3.22
C ARG A 18 -41.49 24.97 -3.48
N THR A 19 -41.57 24.14 -2.46
CA THR A 19 -41.34 22.70 -2.55
C THR A 19 -42.68 22.04 -2.99
N LEU A 20 -42.61 21.21 -4.02
CA LEU A 20 -43.77 20.45 -4.54
C LEU A 20 -43.86 19.09 -3.85
N SER A 21 -42.72 18.41 -3.69
CA SER A 21 -42.63 17.12 -3.00
C SER A 21 -41.25 16.95 -2.40
N GLN A 22 -41.16 16.15 -1.34
CA GLN A 22 -39.89 15.78 -0.72
C GLN A 22 -39.94 14.31 -0.33
N THR A 23 -38.96 13.54 -0.78
CA THR A 23 -38.69 12.20 -0.34
C THR A 23 -37.41 12.24 0.53
N PRO A 24 -37.48 11.94 1.83
CA PRO A 24 -36.31 11.95 2.69
C PRO A 24 -35.29 10.88 2.26
N PRO A 25 -33.98 11.10 2.47
CA PRO A 25 -32.97 10.09 2.21
C PRO A 25 -33.12 8.92 3.17
N ALA A 26 -32.87 7.70 2.68
CA ALA A 26 -32.71 6.54 3.55
C ALA A 26 -31.23 6.38 3.93
N PRO A 27 -30.90 6.26 5.24
CA PRO A 27 -29.51 6.06 5.66
C PRO A 27 -28.95 4.74 5.11
N GLY A 28 -27.64 4.71 4.91
CA GLY A 28 -26.92 3.49 4.57
C GLY A 28 -26.79 2.52 5.74
N VAL A 29 -26.23 1.36 5.47
CA VAL A 29 -25.91 0.36 6.51
C VAL A 29 -24.55 0.72 7.10
N ASP A 30 -24.41 0.55 8.41
CA ASP A 30 -23.13 0.73 9.10
C ASP A 30 -22.12 -0.32 8.64
N ILE A 31 -20.87 0.12 8.47
CA ILE A 31 -19.75 -0.74 8.08
C ILE A 31 -18.80 -0.88 9.27
N HIS A 32 -18.57 -2.11 9.70
CA HIS A 32 -17.61 -2.44 10.74
C HIS A 32 -16.31 -2.92 10.11
N LEU A 33 -15.23 -2.17 10.33
CA LEU A 33 -13.90 -2.47 9.81
C LEU A 33 -13.04 -3.15 10.88
N HIS A 34 -12.05 -3.94 10.45
CA HIS A 34 -11.02 -4.49 11.34
C HIS A 34 -9.97 -3.46 11.77
N LEU A 35 -10.00 -2.24 11.21
CA LEU A 35 -9.04 -1.19 11.53
C LEU A 35 -9.08 -0.84 13.02
N ASP A 36 -7.91 -0.89 13.69
CA ASP A 36 -7.71 -0.32 15.02
C ASP A 36 -7.19 1.10 14.85
N ILE A 37 -8.01 2.08 15.22
CA ILE A 37 -7.67 3.50 15.03
C ILE A 37 -6.41 3.90 15.80
N ARG A 38 -6.16 3.31 16.97
CA ARG A 38 -4.96 3.60 17.77
C ARG A 38 -3.70 3.09 17.06
N LEU A 39 -3.77 1.87 16.48
CA LEU A 39 -2.66 1.33 15.69
C LEU A 39 -2.44 2.14 14.42
N GLN A 40 -3.51 2.56 13.75
CA GLN A 40 -3.46 3.44 12.59
C GLN A 40 -2.74 4.75 12.92
N GLU A 41 -3.10 5.41 14.02
CA GLU A 41 -2.47 6.66 14.46
C GLU A 41 -0.99 6.48 14.82
N VAL A 42 -0.64 5.42 15.55
CA VAL A 42 0.76 5.10 15.88
C VAL A 42 1.58 4.89 14.62
N ALA A 43 1.05 4.12 13.67
CA ALA A 43 1.72 3.88 12.40
C ALA A 43 1.90 5.19 11.61
N MET A 44 0.89 6.04 11.52
CA MET A 44 0.98 7.34 10.87
C MET A 44 2.04 8.24 11.53
N LYS A 45 2.02 8.35 12.86
CA LYS A 45 3.00 9.14 13.63
C LYS A 45 4.43 8.65 13.45
N ALA A 46 4.63 7.33 13.33
CA ALA A 46 5.96 6.74 13.15
C ALA A 46 6.62 7.11 11.80
N PHE A 47 5.84 7.45 10.78
CA PHE A 47 6.39 7.95 9.51
C PHE A 47 7.00 9.35 9.66
N GLY A 48 6.44 10.23 10.51
CA GLY A 48 6.83 11.63 10.56
C GLY A 48 6.78 12.27 9.17
N GLU A 49 7.89 12.86 8.72
CA GLU A 49 8.01 13.49 7.39
C GLU A 49 8.36 12.52 6.23
N ARG A 50 8.51 11.23 6.52
CA ARG A 50 8.93 10.23 5.52
C ARG A 50 7.76 9.76 4.67
N ASN A 51 8.03 9.58 3.37
CA ASN A 51 7.09 8.95 2.46
C ASN A 51 7.16 7.42 2.60
N GLY A 52 6.01 6.76 2.53
CA GLY A 52 5.98 5.30 2.60
C GLY A 52 4.58 4.73 2.81
N ALA A 53 4.53 3.44 3.06
CA ALA A 53 3.29 2.75 3.40
C ALA A 53 3.55 1.71 4.51
N ALA A 54 2.53 1.48 5.33
CA ALA A 54 2.51 0.39 6.29
C ALA A 54 1.13 -0.28 6.29
N VAL A 55 1.13 -1.60 6.26
CA VAL A 55 -0.08 -2.42 6.37
C VAL A 55 0.13 -3.45 7.46
N ALA A 56 -0.75 -3.45 8.46
CA ALA A 56 -0.75 -4.44 9.51
C ALA A 56 -1.94 -5.39 9.32
N ILE A 57 -1.65 -6.68 9.22
CA ILE A 57 -2.66 -7.71 8.96
C ILE A 57 -2.65 -8.72 10.10
N ASN A 58 -3.84 -9.07 10.60
CA ASN A 58 -4.00 -10.16 11.54
C ASN A 58 -3.83 -11.50 10.79
N PRO A 59 -2.78 -12.29 11.09
CA PRO A 59 -2.52 -13.53 10.36
C PRO A 59 -3.56 -14.64 10.59
N LYS A 60 -4.38 -14.52 11.63
CA LYS A 60 -5.41 -15.53 11.95
C LYS A 60 -6.65 -15.45 11.06
N ASN A 61 -7.01 -14.23 10.61
CA ASN A 61 -8.26 -14.00 9.88
C ASN A 61 -8.12 -13.08 8.67
N GLY A 62 -6.89 -12.58 8.39
CA GLY A 62 -6.64 -11.66 7.29
C GLY A 62 -7.16 -10.24 7.50
N GLY A 63 -7.69 -9.92 8.69
CA GLY A 63 -8.22 -8.59 8.99
C GLY A 63 -7.13 -7.52 8.96
N VAL A 64 -7.37 -6.45 8.24
CA VAL A 64 -6.44 -5.31 8.15
C VAL A 64 -6.62 -4.41 9.36
N LEU A 65 -5.62 -4.38 10.24
CA LEU A 65 -5.61 -3.62 11.49
C LEU A 65 -5.11 -2.18 11.33
N ALA A 66 -4.18 -1.95 10.40
CA ALA A 66 -3.75 -0.61 10.01
C ALA A 66 -3.42 -0.58 8.52
N PHE A 67 -3.71 0.55 7.89
CA PHE A 67 -3.50 0.75 6.45
C PHE A 67 -3.08 2.20 6.20
N VAL A 68 -1.77 2.42 6.08
CA VAL A 68 -1.17 3.74 6.04
C VAL A 68 -0.47 3.97 4.71
N SER A 69 -0.73 5.13 4.10
CA SER A 69 0.02 5.67 2.97
C SER A 69 0.41 7.12 3.28
N GLN A 70 1.70 7.40 3.39
CA GLN A 70 2.21 8.73 3.73
C GLN A 70 3.01 9.34 2.58
N PRO A 71 2.89 10.68 2.35
CA PRO A 71 1.95 11.56 3.02
C PRO A 71 0.51 11.23 2.63
N GLY A 72 -0.40 11.46 3.56
CA GLY A 72 -1.83 11.42 3.32
C GLY A 72 -2.37 12.80 2.95
N TYR A 73 -3.67 12.90 2.85
CA TYR A 73 -4.42 14.15 2.71
C TYR A 73 -5.69 14.07 3.57
N ASP A 74 -6.32 15.21 3.83
CA ASP A 74 -7.60 15.24 4.54
C ASP A 74 -8.74 14.80 3.61
N PRO A 75 -9.37 13.63 3.84
CA PRO A 75 -10.46 13.14 3.00
C PRO A 75 -11.73 14.02 3.14
N ASN A 76 -11.87 14.79 4.22
CA ASN A 76 -13.03 15.65 4.41
C ASN A 76 -13.13 16.75 3.36
N LEU A 77 -12.02 17.12 2.73
CA LEU A 77 -12.03 18.05 1.60
C LEU A 77 -12.92 17.58 0.43
N PHE A 78 -13.22 16.28 0.36
CA PHE A 78 -14.00 15.69 -0.73
C PHE A 78 -15.47 15.47 -0.39
N VAL A 79 -15.89 15.62 0.87
CA VAL A 79 -17.25 15.29 1.34
C VAL A 79 -18.33 16.11 0.63
N GLU A 80 -18.12 17.42 0.48
CA GLU A 80 -19.03 18.34 -0.20
C GLU A 80 -18.50 18.81 -1.56
N GLY A 81 -17.44 18.15 -2.05
CA GLY A 81 -16.69 18.54 -3.24
C GLY A 81 -15.49 19.40 -2.91
N ILE A 82 -14.32 19.02 -3.44
CA ILE A 82 -13.06 19.74 -3.25
C ILE A 82 -12.99 20.97 -4.15
N SER A 83 -12.44 22.08 -3.63
CA SER A 83 -12.19 23.26 -4.46
C SER A 83 -11.15 22.97 -5.55
N ARG A 84 -11.25 23.66 -6.71
CA ARG A 84 -10.24 23.55 -7.78
C ARG A 84 -8.83 23.92 -7.29
N LYS A 85 -8.72 24.86 -6.37
CA LYS A 85 -7.45 25.32 -5.77
C LYS A 85 -6.82 24.21 -4.94
N ASP A 86 -7.58 23.60 -4.03
CA ASP A 86 -7.08 22.56 -3.12
C ASP A 86 -6.75 21.29 -3.86
N TYR A 87 -7.58 20.90 -4.83
CA TYR A 87 -7.29 19.74 -5.68
C TYR A 87 -6.02 19.94 -6.52
N ALA A 88 -5.84 21.14 -7.10
CA ALA A 88 -4.63 21.46 -7.84
C ALA A 88 -3.38 21.47 -6.94
N ALA A 89 -3.50 21.90 -5.68
CA ALA A 89 -2.41 21.82 -4.71
C ALA A 89 -2.01 20.37 -4.42
N LEU A 90 -2.98 19.48 -4.17
CA LEU A 90 -2.72 18.05 -3.96
C LEU A 90 -2.10 17.36 -5.19
N GLN A 91 -2.53 17.75 -6.40
CA GLN A 91 -1.99 17.20 -7.65
C GLN A 91 -0.55 17.63 -7.93
N LYS A 92 -0.20 18.88 -7.59
CA LYS A 92 1.12 19.46 -7.84
C LYS A 92 2.15 19.16 -6.75
N ASP A 93 1.72 18.58 -5.63
CA ASP A 93 2.62 18.22 -4.53
C ASP A 93 3.59 17.12 -4.97
N ASP A 94 4.89 17.42 -4.92
CA ASP A 94 5.97 16.49 -5.28
C ASP A 94 5.95 15.22 -4.43
N LYS A 95 5.45 15.30 -3.21
CA LYS A 95 5.26 14.13 -2.33
C LYS A 95 4.08 13.25 -2.72
N ARG A 96 3.25 13.67 -3.70
CA ARG A 96 2.15 12.90 -4.31
C ARG A 96 1.19 12.29 -3.25
N PRO A 97 0.49 13.08 -2.44
CA PRO A 97 -0.39 12.59 -1.38
C PRO A 97 -1.59 11.78 -1.92
N LEU A 98 -2.07 12.07 -3.14
CA LEU A 98 -3.15 11.31 -3.78
C LEU A 98 -2.72 9.92 -4.26
N TYR A 99 -1.41 9.63 -4.28
CA TYR A 99 -0.90 8.33 -4.67
C TYR A 99 -0.91 7.36 -3.48
N ASN A 100 -1.84 6.41 -3.50
CA ASN A 100 -1.91 5.38 -2.44
C ASN A 100 -0.75 4.40 -2.58
N ARG A 101 0.28 4.57 -1.74
CA ARG A 101 1.50 3.77 -1.75
C ARG A 101 1.30 2.35 -1.26
N ALA A 102 0.31 2.14 -0.38
CA ALA A 102 -0.01 0.80 0.12
C ALA A 102 -0.65 -0.09 -0.94
N LEU A 103 -1.42 0.51 -1.89
CA LEU A 103 -2.08 -0.23 -2.97
C LEU A 103 -1.28 -0.25 -4.27
N ARG A 104 -0.60 0.85 -4.60
CA ARG A 104 0.01 1.06 -5.92
C ARG A 104 1.53 1.18 -5.88
N GLY A 105 2.12 1.22 -4.67
CA GLY A 105 3.56 1.32 -4.53
C GLY A 105 4.25 0.07 -5.08
N GLN A 106 5.28 0.29 -5.92
CA GLN A 106 6.13 -0.75 -6.45
C GLN A 106 7.56 -0.46 -5.99
N TYR A 107 8.05 -1.30 -5.08
CA TYR A 107 9.35 -1.13 -4.46
C TYR A 107 10.17 -2.40 -4.64
N PRO A 108 11.50 -2.30 -4.87
CA PRO A 108 12.36 -3.47 -4.85
C PRO A 108 12.26 -4.18 -3.49
N PRO A 109 11.86 -5.45 -3.45
CA PRO A 109 11.65 -6.16 -2.17
C PRO A 109 12.95 -6.42 -1.41
N GLY A 110 14.09 -6.44 -2.11
CA GLY A 110 15.35 -6.83 -1.52
C GLY A 110 15.28 -8.25 -0.94
N SER A 111 16.04 -8.51 0.20
CA SER A 111 16.12 -9.83 0.82
C SER A 111 14.80 -10.31 1.44
N THR A 112 13.77 -9.45 1.54
CA THR A 112 12.47 -9.86 2.08
C THR A 112 11.75 -10.86 1.19
N VAL A 113 12.12 -10.98 -0.08
CA VAL A 113 11.56 -11.95 -1.03
C VAL A 113 12.21 -13.35 -0.94
N LYS A 114 13.39 -13.48 -0.30
CA LYS A 114 14.16 -14.75 -0.30
C LYS A 114 13.39 -15.95 0.25
N PRO A 115 12.64 -15.86 1.37
CA PRO A 115 11.84 -17.00 1.85
C PRO A 115 10.82 -17.48 0.82
N PHE A 116 10.19 -16.56 0.08
CA PHE A 116 9.23 -16.91 -0.96
C PHE A 116 9.92 -17.55 -2.17
N MET A 117 11.09 -17.04 -2.55
CA MET A 117 11.89 -17.65 -3.62
C MET A 117 12.40 -19.04 -3.24
N GLY A 118 12.84 -19.21 -1.99
CA GLY A 118 13.23 -20.50 -1.45
C GLY A 118 12.07 -21.53 -1.51
N LEU A 119 10.91 -21.12 -1.03
CA LEU A 119 9.69 -21.95 -1.08
C LEU A 119 9.34 -22.32 -2.53
N ALA A 120 9.35 -21.36 -3.44
CA ALA A 120 9.09 -21.62 -4.85
C ALA A 120 10.12 -22.58 -5.48
N GLY A 121 11.40 -22.47 -5.10
CA GLY A 121 12.46 -23.37 -5.54
C GLY A 121 12.26 -24.82 -5.08
N LEU A 122 11.84 -25.01 -3.85
CA LEU A 122 11.49 -26.31 -3.27
C LEU A 122 10.24 -26.90 -3.96
N GLU A 123 9.17 -26.13 -4.09
CA GLU A 123 7.92 -26.53 -4.76
C GLU A 123 8.15 -26.98 -6.22
N ARG A 124 9.02 -26.28 -6.93
CA ARG A 124 9.37 -26.59 -8.34
C ARG A 124 10.47 -27.63 -8.47
N HIS A 125 10.97 -28.19 -7.38
CA HIS A 125 12.10 -29.13 -7.37
C HIS A 125 13.36 -28.56 -8.06
N ALA A 126 13.50 -27.24 -8.12
CA ALA A 126 14.69 -26.58 -8.66
C ALA A 126 15.86 -26.63 -7.67
N ILE A 127 15.56 -26.72 -6.37
CA ILE A 127 16.50 -26.93 -5.28
C ILE A 127 15.94 -27.96 -4.31
N GLN A 128 16.82 -28.57 -3.52
CA GLN A 128 16.45 -29.39 -2.36
C GLN A 128 16.86 -28.62 -1.10
N TYR A 129 16.33 -29.00 0.06
CA TYR A 129 16.60 -28.31 1.32
C TYR A 129 18.09 -28.28 1.66
N ASP A 130 18.80 -29.37 1.33
CA ASP A 130 20.24 -29.56 1.55
C ASP A 130 21.11 -29.12 0.36
N SER A 131 20.51 -28.55 -0.68
CA SER A 131 21.26 -28.02 -1.82
C SER A 131 22.21 -26.92 -1.36
N SER A 132 23.46 -26.99 -1.77
CA SER A 132 24.48 -26.01 -1.44
C SER A 132 25.04 -25.34 -2.69
N VAL A 133 25.23 -24.03 -2.63
CA VAL A 133 25.84 -23.21 -3.67
C VAL A 133 26.98 -22.41 -3.09
N TYR A 134 28.09 -22.31 -3.82
CA TYR A 134 29.21 -21.46 -3.41
C TYR A 134 28.93 -19.99 -3.74
N CYS A 135 28.96 -19.13 -2.72
CA CYS A 135 28.77 -17.69 -2.84
C CYS A 135 30.13 -16.97 -2.91
N PRO A 136 30.58 -16.53 -4.09
CA PRO A 136 31.86 -15.80 -4.26
C PRO A 136 31.73 -14.30 -3.97
N GLY A 137 30.59 -13.81 -3.50
CA GLY A 137 30.29 -12.39 -3.30
C GLY A 137 29.69 -11.68 -4.50
N PHE A 138 29.38 -12.39 -5.53
CA PHE A 138 28.62 -11.89 -6.69
C PHE A 138 27.97 -13.04 -7.46
N PHE A 139 26.97 -12.70 -8.25
CA PHE A 139 26.36 -13.56 -9.26
C PHE A 139 26.49 -12.91 -10.63
N GLN A 140 26.74 -13.70 -11.65
CA GLN A 140 26.86 -13.27 -13.04
C GLN A 140 26.12 -14.24 -13.95
N LEU A 141 25.22 -13.69 -14.78
CA LEU A 141 24.52 -14.51 -15.79
C LEU A 141 25.49 -14.91 -16.92
N PRO A 142 25.36 -16.13 -17.44
CA PRO A 142 26.12 -16.57 -18.62
C PRO A 142 25.95 -15.56 -19.79
N GLY A 143 27.05 -15.17 -20.39
CA GLY A 143 27.03 -14.22 -21.51
C GLY A 143 26.81 -12.74 -21.13
N ASN A 144 26.68 -12.41 -19.85
CA ASN A 144 26.52 -11.04 -19.39
C ASN A 144 27.78 -10.59 -18.62
N THR A 145 28.22 -9.37 -18.83
CA THR A 145 29.38 -8.80 -18.12
C THR A 145 28.99 -8.19 -16.75
N HIS A 146 27.69 -7.99 -16.52
CA HIS A 146 27.21 -7.39 -15.28
C HIS A 146 27.32 -8.39 -14.10
N ARG A 147 27.87 -7.90 -12.98
CA ARG A 147 27.98 -8.65 -11.73
C ARG A 147 26.99 -8.12 -10.71
N TYR A 148 26.06 -8.93 -10.30
CA TYR A 148 25.13 -8.67 -9.18
C TYR A 148 25.87 -8.96 -7.89
N ARG A 149 26.22 -7.91 -7.16
CA ARG A 149 27.11 -8.00 -5.99
C ARG A 149 26.35 -8.33 -4.71
N ASP A 150 26.94 -9.18 -3.91
CA ASP A 150 26.54 -9.40 -2.53
C ASP A 150 27.00 -8.23 -1.63
N TRP A 151 26.33 -8.06 -0.48
CA TRP A 151 26.76 -7.09 0.53
C TRP A 151 28.15 -7.43 1.09
N LYS A 152 28.46 -8.72 1.20
CA LYS A 152 29.78 -9.22 1.59
C LYS A 152 30.64 -9.46 0.36
N LYS A 153 31.51 -8.52 0.04
CA LYS A 153 32.34 -8.53 -1.19
C LYS A 153 33.20 -9.78 -1.36
N THR A 154 33.62 -10.40 -0.24
CA THR A 154 34.43 -11.63 -0.24
C THR A 154 33.60 -12.90 -0.40
N GLY A 155 32.28 -12.77 -0.43
CA GLY A 155 31.35 -13.90 -0.45
C GLY A 155 31.20 -14.59 0.91
N HIS A 156 30.29 -15.55 0.95
CA HIS A 156 29.95 -16.30 2.16
C HIS A 156 30.50 -17.74 2.10
N GLY A 157 31.07 -18.16 0.97
CA GLY A 157 31.49 -19.54 0.77
C GLY A 157 30.32 -20.49 0.48
N PRO A 158 30.39 -21.76 0.94
CA PRO A 158 29.27 -22.70 0.77
C PRO A 158 28.04 -22.25 1.56
N MET A 159 26.90 -22.17 0.89
CA MET A 159 25.62 -21.70 1.44
C MET A 159 24.52 -22.68 1.05
N ASP A 160 23.79 -23.20 2.03
CA ASP A 160 22.54 -23.89 1.85
C ASP A 160 21.35 -22.92 1.87
N LEU A 161 20.14 -23.42 1.75
CA LEU A 161 18.93 -22.59 1.72
C LEU A 161 18.76 -21.77 3.02
N GLU A 162 18.93 -22.41 4.17
CA GLU A 162 18.75 -21.77 5.46
C GLU A 162 19.81 -20.67 5.68
N SER A 163 21.09 -21.00 5.51
CA SER A 163 22.19 -20.04 5.69
C SER A 163 22.11 -18.88 4.70
N SER A 164 21.64 -19.11 3.47
CA SER A 164 21.45 -18.04 2.47
C SER A 164 20.36 -17.05 2.87
N ILE A 165 19.29 -17.51 3.52
CA ILE A 165 18.25 -16.63 4.07
C ILE A 165 18.76 -15.89 5.30
N VAL A 166 19.39 -16.59 6.25
CA VAL A 166 19.90 -16.05 7.52
C VAL A 166 20.96 -14.98 7.27
N GLN A 167 21.94 -15.26 6.41
CA GLN A 167 23.05 -14.36 6.09
C GLN A 167 22.76 -13.40 4.94
N SER A 168 21.59 -13.55 4.31
CA SER A 168 21.16 -12.70 3.18
C SER A 168 22.14 -12.74 1.98
N CYS A 169 22.70 -13.92 1.69
CA CYS A 169 23.49 -14.16 0.47
C CYS A 169 22.64 -14.16 -0.79
#